data_7d33b5a7d27a386c660703d58dc2e03b
#
_entry.id   7d33b5a7d27a386c660703d58dc2e03b
#
_cell.length_a   1.000
_cell.length_b   1.000
_cell.length_c   1.000
_cell.angle_alpha   90.00
_cell.angle_beta   90.00
_cell.angle_gamma   90.00
#
_symmetry.space_group_name_H-M   'P 1'
#
loop_
_entity.id
_entity.type
_entity.pdbx_description
1 polymer ?
#
loop_
_entity_poly.entity_id
_entity_poly.type
_entity_poly.pdbx_seq_one_letter_code
_entity_poly.pdbx_strand_id
1 'polypeptide(L)'
;MQGLSFATTFEHTLFLNRGGRFEARALPRASQIAPAFGIAIADFDGDGHEDLFLAQNFSPTDASTMRFDAGAGQLLVGDGRGNFRTLGVLESGIAVVGDGRGAAVADYDADGRVDLAVAQNGAETTLWHNGRGVPGLRVKVNGGVGNPLGIGTQMRIVAGAARGPVREVRAGSGYWSMDGALTVLAMPPGATALWVRWPLGGEQIVPVKPGQREVSISPSAPNR
;
A
#
# COMPACT_ATOMS: atom_id res chain seq x y z
N MET A 1 38.61 18.04 2.76
CA MET A 1 37.47 18.82 2.23
C MET A 1 36.20 18.08 2.65
N GLN A 2 35.41 18.66 3.53
CA GLN A 2 34.07 18.12 3.81
C GLN A 2 33.23 18.39 2.55
N GLY A 3 32.77 17.33 1.88
CA GLY A 3 31.89 17.45 0.73
C GLY A 3 30.55 18.05 1.18
N LEU A 4 30.14 19.13 0.54
CA LEU A 4 28.80 19.69 0.70
C LEU A 4 27.81 18.74 0.03
N SER A 5 26.82 18.26 0.77
CA SER A 5 25.70 17.51 0.20
C SER A 5 24.56 18.49 -0.08
N PHE A 6 24.00 18.40 -1.28
CA PHE A 6 22.88 19.23 -1.70
C PHE A 6 21.63 18.36 -1.84
N ALA A 7 20.54 18.77 -1.20
CA ALA A 7 19.22 18.24 -1.48
C ALA A 7 18.59 19.08 -2.61
N THR A 8 18.18 18.43 -3.69
CA THR A 8 17.62 19.08 -4.87
C THR A 8 16.12 18.83 -5.04
N THR A 9 15.54 17.93 -4.26
CA THR A 9 14.14 17.54 -4.31
C THR A 9 13.57 17.61 -2.91
N PHE A 10 12.62 18.50 -2.68
CA PHE A 10 11.94 18.72 -1.40
C PHE A 10 10.46 18.32 -1.47
N GLU A 11 9.95 18.09 -2.66
CA GLU A 11 8.58 17.66 -2.88
C GLU A 11 8.39 16.19 -2.56
N HIS A 12 7.21 15.81 -2.11
CA HIS A 12 6.80 14.40 -2.11
C HIS A 12 6.80 13.91 -3.53
N THR A 13 7.71 13.01 -3.85
CA THR A 13 8.04 12.63 -5.21
C THR A 13 7.91 11.13 -5.41
N LEU A 14 7.25 10.73 -6.48
CA LEU A 14 7.22 9.38 -6.99
C LEU A 14 8.41 9.15 -7.94
N PHE A 15 9.16 8.08 -7.73
CA PHE A 15 10.22 7.64 -8.62
C PHE A 15 9.76 6.42 -9.41
N LEU A 16 9.41 6.63 -10.66
CA LEU A 16 8.96 5.58 -11.57
C LEU A 16 10.15 4.84 -12.18
N ASN A 17 10.21 3.53 -12.00
CA ASN A 17 11.22 2.69 -12.64
C ASN A 17 10.92 2.57 -14.14
N ARG A 18 11.89 2.97 -14.99
CA ARG A 18 11.80 2.94 -16.45
C ARG A 18 12.86 2.01 -17.07
N GLY A 19 13.18 0.92 -16.40
CA GLY A 19 14.19 -0.02 -16.89
C GLY A 19 15.59 0.61 -16.95
N GLY A 20 16.28 0.62 -15.82
CA GLY A 20 17.65 1.17 -15.70
C GLY A 20 17.74 2.65 -15.34
N ARG A 21 16.63 3.37 -15.27
CA ARG A 21 16.57 4.75 -14.74
C ARG A 21 15.29 4.99 -13.97
N PHE A 22 15.31 5.99 -13.08
CA PHE A 22 14.11 6.49 -12.41
C PHE A 22 13.66 7.82 -13.03
N GLU A 23 12.37 7.93 -13.26
CA GLU A 23 11.68 9.17 -13.65
C GLU A 23 11.03 9.74 -12.39
N ALA A 24 11.46 10.95 -11.98
CA ALA A 24 10.89 11.64 -10.84
C ALA A 24 9.62 12.40 -11.26
N ARG A 25 8.54 12.24 -10.50
CA ARG A 25 7.28 12.99 -10.63
C ARG A 25 6.84 13.50 -9.28
N ALA A 26 6.66 14.79 -9.13
CA ALA A 26 6.05 15.36 -7.94
C ALA A 26 4.62 14.82 -7.77
N LEU A 27 4.24 14.48 -6.55
CA LEU A 27 2.85 14.20 -6.22
C LEU A 27 2.00 15.48 -6.36
N PRO A 28 0.67 15.38 -6.44
CA PRO A 28 -0.21 16.54 -6.57
C PRO A 28 0.06 17.60 -5.51
N ARG A 29 -0.16 18.86 -5.87
CA ARG A 29 0.11 20.02 -4.99
C ARG A 29 -0.56 19.90 -3.61
N ALA A 30 -1.76 19.35 -3.56
CA ALA A 30 -2.49 19.17 -2.31
C ALA A 30 -1.78 18.21 -1.33
N SER A 31 -0.94 17.30 -1.79
CA SER A 31 -0.15 16.41 -0.93
C SER A 31 1.14 17.04 -0.41
N GLN A 32 1.53 18.22 -0.90
CA GLN A 32 2.77 18.92 -0.51
C GLN A 32 2.61 19.84 0.70
N ILE A 33 1.42 19.92 1.30
CA ILE A 33 1.08 20.93 2.30
C ILE A 33 1.60 20.63 3.70
N ALA A 34 2.01 19.38 3.95
CA ALA A 34 2.58 18.94 5.21
C ALA A 34 3.54 17.77 4.99
N PRO A 35 4.57 17.58 5.85
CA PRO A 35 5.45 16.43 5.75
C PRO A 35 4.68 15.13 5.94
N ALA A 36 5.04 14.09 5.19
CA ALA A 36 4.52 12.75 5.34
C ALA A 36 5.57 11.84 5.99
N PHE A 37 5.16 11.01 6.93
CA PHE A 37 5.99 10.03 7.62
C PHE A 37 5.63 8.61 7.18
N GLY A 38 4.43 8.15 7.49
CA GLY A 38 3.92 6.87 7.03
C GLY A 38 3.32 7.01 5.63
N ILE A 39 3.62 6.03 4.78
CA ILE A 39 3.00 5.89 3.46
C ILE A 39 2.45 4.48 3.38
N ALA A 40 1.13 4.35 3.21
CA ALA A 40 0.49 3.09 2.89
C ALA A 40 0.20 3.03 1.39
N ILE A 41 0.51 1.88 0.77
CA ILE A 41 0.31 1.62 -0.65
C ILE A 41 -0.66 0.46 -0.78
N ALA A 42 -1.83 0.71 -1.34
CA ALA A 42 -2.85 -0.31 -1.56
C ALA A 42 -3.77 0.11 -2.70
N ASP A 43 -4.63 -0.78 -3.12
CA ASP A 43 -5.73 -0.52 -4.04
C ASP A 43 -6.99 -0.29 -3.20
N PHE A 44 -7.25 0.98 -2.83
CA PHE A 44 -8.34 1.33 -1.91
C PHE A 44 -9.71 1.36 -2.60
N ASP A 45 -9.78 1.69 -3.89
CA ASP A 45 -11.05 1.72 -4.61
C ASP A 45 -11.37 0.40 -5.33
N GLY A 46 -10.40 -0.50 -5.44
CA GLY A 46 -10.56 -1.84 -6.02
C GLY A 46 -10.54 -1.85 -7.55
N ASP A 47 -9.88 -0.85 -8.16
CA ASP A 47 -9.77 -0.72 -9.62
C ASP A 47 -8.58 -1.50 -10.21
N GLY A 48 -7.69 -2.00 -9.37
CA GLY A 48 -6.50 -2.76 -9.75
C GLY A 48 -5.24 -1.93 -9.89
N HIS A 49 -5.27 -0.64 -9.55
CA HIS A 49 -4.11 0.23 -9.50
C HIS A 49 -3.66 0.51 -8.07
N GLU A 50 -2.44 1.03 -7.93
CA GLU A 50 -1.90 1.39 -6.63
C GLU A 50 -2.35 2.80 -6.26
N ASP A 51 -2.95 2.92 -5.07
CA ASP A 51 -3.26 4.17 -4.42
C ASP A 51 -2.28 4.45 -3.29
N LEU A 52 -2.24 5.67 -2.81
CA LEU A 52 -1.37 6.09 -1.73
C LEU A 52 -2.17 6.74 -0.60
N PHE A 53 -1.85 6.38 0.64
CA PHE A 53 -2.23 7.17 1.79
C PHE A 53 -0.97 7.77 2.43
N LEU A 54 -0.99 9.07 2.73
CA LEU A 54 0.08 9.80 3.40
C LEU A 54 -0.35 10.15 4.82
N ALA A 55 0.34 9.58 5.82
CA ALA A 55 0.22 10.00 7.21
C ALA A 55 1.04 11.28 7.41
N GLN A 56 0.36 12.40 7.57
CA GLN A 56 0.95 13.73 7.50
C GLN A 56 1.03 14.40 8.87
N ASN A 57 1.65 15.55 8.87
CA ASN A 57 1.80 16.55 9.93
C ASN A 57 3.02 16.36 10.84
N PHE A 58 3.51 17.48 11.32
CA PHE A 58 4.57 17.57 12.30
C PHE A 58 4.32 18.73 13.28
N SER A 59 4.16 18.38 14.54
CA SER A 59 4.12 19.34 15.65
C SER A 59 5.40 19.20 16.44
N PRO A 60 6.33 20.18 16.36
CA PRO A 60 7.58 20.13 17.10
C PRO A 60 7.35 20.27 18.60
N THR A 61 8.31 19.75 19.39
CA THR A 61 8.27 19.83 20.85
C THR A 61 8.82 21.14 21.40
N ASP A 62 9.52 21.90 20.57
CA ASP A 62 10.08 23.21 20.96
C ASP A 62 9.34 24.37 20.32
N ALA A 63 9.27 25.50 21.03
CA ALA A 63 8.52 26.68 20.62
C ALA A 63 9.19 27.48 19.48
N SER A 64 10.44 27.18 19.15
CA SER A 64 11.19 27.91 18.10
C SER A 64 11.00 27.29 16.73
N THR A 65 10.55 26.05 16.65
CA THR A 65 10.29 25.34 15.39
C THR A 65 8.85 25.54 14.96
N MET A 66 8.66 25.88 13.67
CA MET A 66 7.33 26.06 13.11
C MET A 66 6.56 24.73 13.06
N ARG A 67 5.24 24.81 13.23
CA ARG A 67 4.32 23.69 13.00
C ARG A 67 4.09 23.48 11.51
N PHE A 68 4.02 22.22 11.10
CA PHE A 68 3.72 21.82 9.73
C PHE A 68 2.51 20.85 9.77
N ASP A 69 1.34 21.39 10.15
CA ASP A 69 0.14 20.64 10.52
C ASP A 69 -1.08 20.99 9.65
N ALA A 70 -0.85 21.40 8.40
CA ALA A 70 -1.91 21.72 7.47
C ALA A 70 -2.55 20.49 6.78
N GLY A 71 -2.03 19.28 7.04
CA GLY A 71 -2.56 18.02 6.51
C GLY A 71 -3.70 17.46 7.34
N ALA A 72 -4.49 16.59 6.73
CA ALA A 72 -5.54 15.82 7.39
C ALA A 72 -5.44 14.31 7.10
N GLY A 73 -4.22 13.83 6.79
CA GLY A 73 -4.04 12.56 6.14
C GLY A 73 -4.56 12.62 4.69
N GLN A 74 -3.77 12.19 3.73
CA GLN A 74 -4.12 12.38 2.32
C GLN A 74 -4.24 11.04 1.61
N LEU A 75 -5.44 10.73 1.12
CA LEU A 75 -5.65 9.62 0.19
C LEU A 75 -5.52 10.13 -1.25
N LEU A 76 -4.74 9.41 -2.06
CA LEU A 76 -4.50 9.69 -3.47
C LEU A 76 -4.84 8.44 -4.28
N VAL A 77 -5.74 8.58 -5.24
CA VAL A 77 -6.12 7.49 -6.16
C VAL A 77 -5.22 7.54 -7.38
N GLY A 78 -4.65 6.39 -7.73
CA GLY A 78 -3.72 6.22 -8.85
C GLY A 78 -4.41 5.76 -10.14
N ASP A 79 -3.81 6.07 -11.29
CA ASP A 79 -4.28 5.64 -12.62
C ASP A 79 -3.46 4.47 -13.20
N GLY A 80 -2.59 3.85 -12.40
CA GLY A 80 -1.67 2.81 -12.84
C GLY A 80 -0.53 3.28 -13.76
N ARG A 81 -0.46 4.59 -14.09
CA ARG A 81 0.55 5.19 -14.97
C ARG A 81 1.47 6.16 -14.23
N GLY A 82 1.31 6.24 -12.91
CA GLY A 82 2.06 7.13 -12.03
C GLY A 82 1.48 8.53 -11.92
N ASN A 83 0.23 8.75 -12.31
CA ASN A 83 -0.51 9.94 -11.95
C ASN A 83 -1.44 9.64 -10.80
N PHE A 84 -1.64 10.62 -9.93
CA PHE A 84 -2.48 10.51 -8.75
C PHE A 84 -3.45 11.69 -8.67
N ARG A 85 -4.65 11.41 -8.19
CA ARG A 85 -5.66 12.41 -7.82
C ARG A 85 -5.87 12.38 -6.32
N THR A 86 -5.71 13.51 -5.66
CA THR A 86 -5.99 13.62 -4.23
C THR A 86 -7.49 13.59 -3.96
N LEU A 87 -7.91 12.84 -2.95
CA LEU A 87 -9.26 12.88 -2.41
C LEU A 87 -9.33 13.86 -1.25
N GLY A 88 -10.29 14.77 -1.27
CA GLY A 88 -10.59 15.62 -0.13
C GLY A 88 -11.19 14.83 1.05
N VAL A 89 -11.16 15.41 2.25
CA VAL A 89 -11.73 14.79 3.46
C VAL A 89 -13.18 14.36 3.27
N LEU A 90 -14.02 15.19 2.63
CA LEU A 90 -15.42 14.85 2.37
C LEU A 90 -15.59 13.72 1.35
N GLU A 91 -14.64 13.56 0.43
CA GLU A 91 -14.68 12.52 -0.59
C GLU A 91 -14.13 11.20 -0.05
N SER A 92 -13.00 11.24 0.64
CA SER A 92 -12.37 10.04 1.24
C SER A 92 -13.06 9.59 2.52
N GLY A 93 -13.63 10.51 3.29
CA GLY A 93 -14.10 10.28 4.64
C GLY A 93 -12.98 10.24 5.70
N ILE A 94 -11.71 10.36 5.30
CA ILE A 94 -10.56 10.27 6.19
C ILE A 94 -10.16 11.67 6.67
N ALA A 95 -10.05 11.84 8.00
CA ALA A 95 -9.62 13.08 8.64
C ALA A 95 -8.66 12.77 9.80
N VAL A 96 -7.36 12.71 9.50
CA VAL A 96 -6.29 12.55 10.49
C VAL A 96 -5.58 13.88 10.66
N VAL A 97 -6.08 14.71 11.58
CA VAL A 97 -5.59 16.08 11.80
C VAL A 97 -4.44 16.16 12.80
N GLY A 98 -4.16 15.08 13.52
CA GLY A 98 -3.01 14.98 14.42
C GLY A 98 -1.73 14.65 13.67
N ASP A 99 -0.65 14.43 14.44
CA ASP A 99 0.66 14.05 13.92
C ASP A 99 0.66 12.59 13.44
N GLY A 100 0.21 12.32 12.24
CA GLY A 100 0.25 11.01 11.63
C GLY A 100 1.68 10.48 11.51
N ARG A 101 1.93 9.24 11.95
CA ARG A 101 3.24 8.60 11.90
C ARG A 101 3.24 7.31 11.12
N GLY A 102 2.72 6.23 11.67
CA GLY A 102 2.59 4.96 10.99
C GLY A 102 1.27 4.88 10.23
N ALA A 103 1.29 4.24 9.07
CA ALA A 103 0.09 3.86 8.33
C ALA A 103 0.22 2.41 7.91
N ALA A 104 -0.82 1.61 8.13
CA ALA A 104 -0.85 0.20 7.77
C ALA A 104 -2.21 -0.16 7.18
N VAL A 105 -2.21 -1.15 6.28
CA VAL A 105 -3.41 -1.63 5.62
C VAL A 105 -3.72 -3.08 5.99
N ALA A 106 -4.99 -3.38 6.11
CA ALA A 106 -5.51 -4.74 6.30
C ALA A 106 -6.98 -4.78 5.88
N ASP A 107 -7.49 -5.94 5.58
CA ASP A 107 -8.92 -6.23 5.52
C ASP A 107 -9.31 -6.82 6.87
N TYR A 108 -9.68 -5.95 7.84
CA TYR A 108 -9.86 -6.38 9.23
C TYR A 108 -11.21 -7.03 9.51
N ASP A 109 -12.24 -6.70 8.74
CA ASP A 109 -13.59 -7.24 8.90
C ASP A 109 -13.94 -8.34 7.89
N ALA A 110 -12.98 -8.70 7.05
CA ALA A 110 -13.07 -9.77 6.06
C ALA A 110 -14.09 -9.52 4.92
N ASP A 111 -14.33 -8.26 4.58
CA ASP A 111 -15.27 -7.89 3.53
C ASP A 111 -14.64 -7.85 2.12
N GLY A 112 -13.32 -8.01 2.04
CA GLY A 112 -12.55 -8.03 0.80
C GLY A 112 -12.12 -6.64 0.32
N ARG A 113 -12.20 -5.62 1.18
CA ARG A 113 -11.70 -4.27 0.92
C ARG A 113 -10.49 -3.99 1.80
N VAL A 114 -9.66 -3.09 1.34
CA VAL A 114 -8.49 -2.68 2.12
C VAL A 114 -8.89 -1.56 3.06
N ASP A 115 -8.75 -1.79 4.36
CA ASP A 115 -8.95 -0.81 5.41
C ASP A 115 -7.63 -0.16 5.82
N LEU A 116 -7.69 0.93 6.57
CA LEU A 116 -6.54 1.74 6.94
C LEU A 116 -6.47 1.96 8.46
N ALA A 117 -5.32 1.64 9.05
CA ALA A 117 -4.99 2.05 10.41
C ALA A 117 -3.92 3.15 10.38
N VAL A 118 -4.10 4.21 11.17
CA VAL A 118 -3.15 5.32 11.27
C VAL A 118 -2.78 5.56 12.73
N ALA A 119 -1.50 5.38 13.03
CA ALA A 119 -0.93 5.72 14.31
C ALA A 119 -0.54 7.20 14.34
N GLN A 120 -0.80 7.86 15.45
CA GLN A 120 -0.54 9.28 15.66
C GLN A 120 0.40 9.49 16.84
N ASN A 121 1.24 10.52 16.77
CA ASN A 121 2.04 10.94 17.90
C ASN A 121 1.18 11.84 18.81
N GLY A 122 1.05 11.46 20.08
CA GLY A 122 0.27 12.22 21.06
C GLY A 122 -1.26 12.15 20.88
N ALA A 123 -1.77 11.23 20.06
CA ALA A 123 -3.21 10.98 19.88
C ALA A 123 -3.47 9.48 19.67
N GLU A 124 -4.72 9.09 19.73
CA GLU A 124 -5.15 7.70 19.54
C GLU A 124 -4.89 7.21 18.10
N THR A 125 -4.60 5.92 17.98
CA THR A 125 -4.60 5.25 16.68
C THR A 125 -6.02 5.19 16.14
N THR A 126 -6.19 5.56 14.88
CA THR A 126 -7.49 5.52 14.20
C THR A 126 -7.57 4.35 13.22
N LEU A 127 -8.71 3.69 13.15
CA LEU A 127 -9.04 2.66 12.20
C LEU A 127 -10.15 3.16 11.27
N TRP A 128 -9.92 3.09 9.97
CA TRP A 128 -10.83 3.57 8.93
C TRP A 128 -11.33 2.38 8.12
N HIS A 129 -12.61 2.08 8.24
CA HIS A 129 -13.29 1.05 7.46
C HIS A 129 -13.58 1.55 6.04
N ASN A 130 -13.21 0.74 5.04
CA ASN A 130 -13.46 1.04 3.63
C ASN A 130 -14.82 0.49 3.16
N GLY A 131 -15.85 1.27 3.28
CA GLY A 131 -17.20 0.90 2.81
C GLY A 131 -17.47 1.16 1.32
N ARG A 132 -16.48 1.61 0.53
CA ARG A 132 -16.71 2.10 -0.86
C ARG A 132 -15.96 1.34 -1.93
N GLY A 133 -14.78 0.82 -1.65
CA GLY A 133 -13.97 0.08 -2.63
C GLY A 133 -14.69 -1.16 -3.19
N VAL A 134 -14.30 -1.60 -4.36
CA VAL A 134 -14.77 -2.86 -4.93
C VAL A 134 -14.08 -4.02 -4.21
N PRO A 135 -14.82 -4.99 -3.65
CA PRO A 135 -14.21 -6.11 -2.95
C PRO A 135 -13.37 -6.99 -3.87
N GLY A 136 -12.12 -7.25 -3.48
CA GLY A 136 -11.17 -8.08 -4.19
C GLY A 136 -11.09 -9.54 -3.72
N LEU A 137 -10.05 -10.23 -4.17
CA LEU A 137 -9.68 -11.57 -3.73
C LEU A 137 -8.77 -11.47 -2.50
N ARG A 138 -9.19 -12.04 -1.40
CA ARG A 138 -8.42 -12.19 -0.17
C ARG A 138 -7.45 -13.36 -0.32
N VAL A 139 -6.15 -13.08 -0.27
CA VAL A 139 -5.11 -14.12 -0.41
C VAL A 139 -4.42 -14.33 0.94
N LYS A 140 -4.59 -15.51 1.50
CA LYS A 140 -3.91 -15.95 2.71
C LYS A 140 -2.69 -16.79 2.34
N VAL A 141 -1.52 -16.33 2.75
CA VAL A 141 -0.26 -17.03 2.49
C VAL A 141 0.11 -17.88 3.70
N ASN A 142 0.36 -19.19 3.48
CA ASN A 142 0.93 -20.10 4.45
C ASN A 142 2.34 -20.48 3.98
N GLY A 143 3.34 -19.76 4.41
CA GLY A 143 4.72 -19.89 3.89
C GLY A 143 5.50 -21.12 4.43
N GLY A 144 4.91 -21.86 5.37
CA GLY A 144 5.52 -23.07 5.94
C GLY A 144 6.46 -22.79 7.12
N VAL A 145 7.17 -23.85 7.54
CA VAL A 145 8.09 -23.80 8.69
C VAL A 145 9.22 -22.79 8.43
N GLY A 146 9.46 -21.91 9.39
CA GLY A 146 10.50 -20.88 9.31
C GLY A 146 10.05 -19.56 8.67
N ASN A 147 8.96 -19.56 7.89
CA ASN A 147 8.36 -18.34 7.32
C ASN A 147 6.82 -18.46 7.25
N PRO A 148 6.13 -18.61 8.38
CA PRO A 148 4.70 -18.92 8.39
C PRO A 148 3.83 -17.85 7.71
N LEU A 149 4.25 -16.60 7.73
CA LEU A 149 3.55 -15.48 7.06
C LEU A 149 3.86 -15.39 5.55
N GLY A 150 4.81 -16.19 5.04
CA GLY A 150 5.20 -16.15 3.65
C GLY A 150 5.89 -14.85 3.22
N ILE A 151 6.63 -14.20 4.13
CA ILE A 151 7.37 -12.97 3.82
C ILE A 151 8.27 -13.16 2.60
N GLY A 152 8.24 -12.22 1.65
CA GLY A 152 8.93 -12.29 0.36
C GLY A 152 8.14 -13.02 -0.73
N THR A 153 6.97 -13.57 -0.44
CA THR A 153 6.08 -14.12 -1.48
C THR A 153 5.53 -12.99 -2.33
N GLN A 154 5.64 -13.13 -3.62
CA GLN A 154 5.08 -12.19 -4.60
C GLN A 154 3.87 -12.81 -5.27
N MET A 155 2.85 -11.99 -5.54
CA MET A 155 1.61 -12.45 -6.15
C MET A 155 0.97 -11.38 -7.03
N ARG A 156 0.20 -11.80 -8.02
CA ARG A 156 -0.62 -10.92 -8.86
C ARG A 156 -1.74 -11.68 -9.54
N ILE A 157 -2.82 -10.99 -9.87
CA ILE A 157 -3.91 -11.54 -10.68
C ILE A 157 -3.50 -11.61 -12.16
N VAL A 158 -3.95 -12.67 -12.81
CA VAL A 158 -3.79 -12.91 -14.24
C VAL A 158 -5.20 -12.92 -14.88
N ALA A 159 -5.42 -12.05 -15.87
CA ALA A 159 -6.67 -11.95 -16.61
C ALA A 159 -6.37 -12.03 -18.12
N GLY A 160 -6.41 -13.25 -18.69
CA GLY A 160 -5.95 -13.48 -20.05
C GLY A 160 -4.49 -13.09 -20.27
N ALA A 161 -4.22 -12.15 -21.17
CA ALA A 161 -2.89 -11.59 -21.40
C ALA A 161 -2.49 -10.49 -20.38
N ALA A 162 -3.45 -9.91 -19.67
CA ALA A 162 -3.21 -8.84 -18.71
C ALA A 162 -2.62 -9.40 -17.42
N ARG A 163 -1.77 -8.60 -16.79
CA ARG A 163 -1.13 -8.87 -15.51
C ARG A 163 -1.41 -7.71 -14.58
N GLY A 164 -1.99 -7.97 -13.43
CA GLY A 164 -2.15 -6.99 -12.36
C GLY A 164 -0.80 -6.58 -11.75
N PRO A 165 -0.80 -5.58 -10.87
CA PRO A 165 0.40 -5.19 -10.11
C PRO A 165 0.90 -6.37 -9.28
N VAL A 166 2.22 -6.40 -9.03
CA VAL A 166 2.82 -7.40 -8.15
C VAL A 166 2.74 -6.89 -6.73
N ARG A 167 2.12 -7.67 -5.86
CA ARG A 167 2.14 -7.47 -4.40
C ARG A 167 3.14 -8.41 -3.77
N GLU A 168 3.85 -7.93 -2.77
CA GLU A 168 4.79 -8.72 -1.99
C GLU A 168 4.40 -8.70 -0.53
N VAL A 169 4.42 -9.86 0.11
CA VAL A 169 4.27 -9.97 1.57
C VAL A 169 5.56 -9.49 2.22
N ARG A 170 5.47 -8.42 2.99
CA ARG A 170 6.63 -7.75 3.62
C ARG A 170 6.62 -7.89 5.13
N ALA A 171 7.80 -7.83 5.73
CA ALA A 171 7.98 -7.78 7.18
C ALA A 171 7.84 -6.37 7.78
N GLY A 172 7.63 -5.38 6.93
CA GLY A 172 7.38 -3.97 7.29
C GLY A 172 6.91 -3.23 6.06
N SER A 173 6.03 -2.25 6.22
CA SER A 173 5.36 -1.57 5.12
C SER A 173 5.62 -0.06 5.06
N GLY A 174 6.44 0.46 5.95
CA GLY A 174 6.74 1.90 5.98
C GLY A 174 7.26 2.35 7.31
N TYR A 175 7.05 3.63 7.64
CA TYR A 175 7.51 4.22 8.88
C TYR A 175 6.80 3.56 10.08
N TRP A 176 7.55 2.74 10.81
CA TRP A 176 7.11 2.03 12.02
C TRP A 176 5.75 1.34 11.87
N SER A 177 5.53 0.70 10.73
CA SER A 177 4.28 0.02 10.42
C SER A 177 4.50 -1.31 9.72
N MET A 178 3.48 -2.15 9.79
CA MET A 178 3.42 -3.43 9.11
C MET A 178 1.98 -3.68 8.66
N ASP A 179 1.80 -4.00 7.39
CA ASP A 179 0.51 -4.34 6.82
C ASP A 179 0.02 -5.70 7.34
N GLY A 180 -1.28 -5.94 7.22
CA GLY A 180 -1.87 -7.23 7.51
C GLY A 180 -1.24 -8.35 6.66
N ALA A 181 -1.13 -9.55 7.24
CA ALA A 181 -0.56 -10.72 6.54
C ALA A 181 -1.44 -11.23 5.39
N LEU A 182 -2.71 -10.82 5.35
CA LEU A 182 -3.63 -11.14 4.26
C LEU A 182 -3.59 -10.03 3.22
N THR A 183 -3.38 -10.39 1.96
CA THR A 183 -3.34 -9.43 0.84
C THR A 183 -4.67 -9.46 0.09
N VAL A 184 -5.23 -8.28 -0.17
CA VAL A 184 -6.39 -8.13 -1.05
C VAL A 184 -5.91 -7.75 -2.45
N LEU A 185 -6.39 -8.45 -3.47
CA LEU A 185 -6.07 -8.19 -4.88
C LEU A 185 -7.35 -7.90 -5.65
N ALA A 186 -7.38 -6.83 -6.43
CA ALA A 186 -8.50 -6.57 -7.33
C ALA A 186 -8.74 -7.76 -8.28
N MET A 187 -10.01 -8.02 -8.56
CA MET A 187 -10.47 -9.08 -9.46
C MET A 187 -11.08 -8.48 -10.71
N PRO A 188 -10.27 -8.07 -11.70
CA PRO A 188 -10.79 -7.50 -12.94
C PRO A 188 -11.60 -8.55 -13.73
N PRO A 189 -12.51 -8.13 -14.61
CA PRO A 189 -13.19 -9.02 -15.51
C PRO A 189 -12.21 -9.90 -16.29
N GLY A 190 -12.50 -11.21 -16.36
CA GLY A 190 -11.61 -12.18 -17.01
C GLY A 190 -10.43 -12.66 -16.17
N ALA A 191 -10.39 -12.34 -14.86
CA ALA A 191 -9.43 -12.96 -13.95
C ALA A 191 -9.62 -14.48 -13.92
N THR A 192 -8.54 -15.22 -14.17
CA THR A 192 -8.56 -16.69 -14.28
C THR A 192 -7.56 -17.37 -13.36
N ALA A 193 -6.54 -16.64 -12.90
CA ALA A 193 -5.50 -17.22 -12.06
C ALA A 193 -4.82 -16.18 -11.16
N LEU A 194 -4.24 -16.70 -10.07
CA LEU A 194 -3.28 -16.01 -9.23
C LEU A 194 -1.89 -16.58 -9.56
N TRP A 195 -0.98 -15.75 -10.04
CA TRP A 195 0.42 -16.09 -10.14
C TRP A 195 1.11 -15.80 -8.80
N VAL A 196 1.91 -16.76 -8.36
CA VAL A 196 2.65 -16.68 -7.09
C VAL A 196 4.11 -17.02 -7.35
N ARG A 197 5.03 -16.24 -6.78
CA ARG A 197 6.47 -16.55 -6.72
C ARG A 197 6.90 -16.61 -5.24
N TRP A 198 7.49 -17.72 -4.87
CA TRP A 198 7.94 -17.98 -3.50
C TRP A 198 9.33 -17.42 -3.23
N PRO A 199 9.67 -17.00 -2.00
CA PRO A 199 10.95 -16.35 -1.68
C PRO A 199 12.18 -17.23 -1.94
N LEU A 200 12.06 -18.55 -1.79
CA LEU A 200 13.14 -19.51 -2.07
C LEU A 200 13.17 -20.00 -3.53
N GLY A 201 12.43 -19.34 -4.40
CA GLY A 201 12.27 -19.73 -5.79
C GLY A 201 11.04 -20.62 -6.01
N GLY A 202 10.77 -20.87 -7.29
CA GLY A 202 9.56 -21.56 -7.73
C GLY A 202 8.37 -20.62 -7.94
N GLU A 203 7.64 -20.91 -8.99
CA GLU A 203 6.42 -20.21 -9.37
C GLU A 203 5.23 -21.18 -9.35
N GLN A 204 4.07 -20.65 -9.05
CA GLN A 204 2.83 -21.41 -9.00
C GLN A 204 1.73 -20.59 -9.67
N ILE A 205 0.89 -21.27 -10.43
CA ILE A 205 -0.36 -20.70 -10.96
C ILE A 205 -1.51 -21.37 -10.23
N VAL A 206 -2.28 -20.57 -9.50
CA VAL A 206 -3.45 -21.03 -8.75
C VAL A 206 -4.68 -20.56 -9.50
N PRO A 207 -5.52 -21.48 -10.02
CA PRO A 207 -6.77 -21.10 -10.68
C PRO A 207 -7.68 -20.33 -9.73
N VAL A 208 -8.31 -19.25 -10.22
CA VAL A 208 -9.33 -18.50 -9.50
C VAL A 208 -10.64 -18.50 -10.30
N LYS A 209 -11.76 -18.52 -9.58
CA LYS A 209 -13.10 -18.52 -10.18
C LYS A 209 -13.72 -17.13 -10.15
N PRO A 210 -14.56 -16.78 -11.11
CA PRO A 210 -15.37 -15.57 -11.03
C PRO A 210 -16.15 -15.53 -9.70
N GLY A 211 -16.09 -14.40 -9.00
CA GLY A 211 -16.76 -14.22 -7.72
C GLY A 211 -16.09 -14.91 -6.51
N GLN A 212 -14.95 -15.56 -6.70
CA GLN A 212 -14.18 -16.10 -5.57
C GLN A 212 -13.69 -14.97 -4.68
N ARG A 213 -13.91 -15.10 -3.37
CA ARG A 213 -13.59 -14.06 -2.39
C ARG A 213 -12.29 -14.33 -1.62
N GLU A 214 -11.92 -15.60 -1.48
CA GLU A 214 -10.73 -15.97 -0.71
C GLU A 214 -10.01 -17.16 -1.32
N VAL A 215 -8.69 -17.18 -1.16
CA VAL A 215 -7.83 -18.31 -1.50
C VAL A 215 -6.69 -18.43 -0.48
N SER A 216 -6.40 -19.63 -0.06
CA SER A 216 -5.21 -19.95 0.74
C SER A 216 -4.16 -20.58 -0.17
N ILE A 217 -2.92 -20.13 -0.08
CA ILE A 217 -1.80 -20.63 -0.86
C ILE A 217 -0.68 -21.11 0.03
N SER A 218 0.02 -22.16 -0.39
CA SER A 218 1.19 -22.73 0.28
C SER A 218 2.22 -23.14 -0.76
N PRO A 219 3.53 -23.12 -0.46
CA PRO A 219 4.53 -23.66 -1.35
C PRO A 219 4.20 -25.12 -1.68
N SER A 220 4.34 -25.50 -2.95
CA SER A 220 4.31 -26.91 -3.31
C SER A 220 5.44 -27.63 -2.58
N ALA A 221 5.17 -28.83 -2.07
CA ALA A 221 6.24 -29.63 -1.48
C ALA A 221 7.38 -29.77 -2.51
N PRO A 222 8.65 -29.62 -2.08
CA PRO A 222 9.76 -29.87 -3.00
C PRO A 222 9.61 -31.30 -3.53
N ASN A 223 9.61 -31.44 -4.85
CA ASN A 223 9.71 -32.77 -5.46
C ASN A 223 10.99 -33.40 -4.90
N ARG A 224 10.83 -34.44 -4.10
CA ARG A 224 11.93 -35.25 -3.57
C ARG A 224 12.57 -36.05 -4.68
#